data_2bc9d6b8769ae8aeb9cee9900abf8f11
#
_entry.id   2bc9d6b8769ae8aeb9cee9900abf8f11
#
_cell.length_a   1.000
_cell.length_b   1.000
_cell.length_c   1.000
_cell.angle_alpha   90.00
_cell.angle_beta   90.00
_cell.angle_gamma   90.00
#
_symmetry.space_group_name_H-M   'P 1'
#
loop_
_entity.id
_entity.type
_entity.pdbx_description
1 polymer ?
#
loop_
_entity_poly.entity_id
_entity_poly.type
_entity_poly.pdbx_seq_one_letter_code
_entity_poly.pdbx_strand_id
1 'polypeptide(L)'
;LAPGTRTLYLRTVRCLLLEKFGDRPVDVAAMTPDDVRYFFASQSELYSTPGGVGSVVSALRGYFRFRTACGDQVHALLGVVSYPANWQLASLPKALDSAEVKRLVDSLGWEGPSARRTDAMVRCALDLGVRCGESATLSLDDIDWRAGTIILRKTKSRREDILPLPQTTGRAIADYLKLERPQTTSRAVFVRCTAPCDQPIGPDCVRKAVRQAYARAGLPYTRAHLLRHTMASRLLAGGSSLKEVADVLRHRSLNTTLIYAKLDSRNLAAVALPWPGCVA
;
A
#
# COMPACT_ATOMS: atom_id res chain seq x y z
N LEU A 1 -9.07 -13.51 5.66
CA LEU A 1 -8.18 -12.94 4.64
C LEU A 1 -8.92 -11.90 3.82
N ALA A 2 -8.23 -10.80 3.45
CA ALA A 2 -8.77 -9.81 2.50
C ALA A 2 -8.99 -10.48 1.12
N PRO A 3 -10.01 -10.05 0.32
CA PRO A 3 -10.31 -10.69 -0.97
C PRO A 3 -9.09 -10.84 -1.88
N GLY A 4 -8.29 -9.78 -2.05
CA GLY A 4 -7.09 -9.83 -2.88
C GLY A 4 -6.02 -10.81 -2.37
N THR A 5 -5.86 -10.95 -1.05
CA THR A 5 -4.95 -11.95 -0.44
C THR A 5 -5.45 -13.37 -0.69
N ARG A 6 -6.77 -13.58 -0.59
CA ARG A 6 -7.39 -14.86 -0.87
C ARG A 6 -7.18 -15.28 -2.34
N THR A 7 -7.43 -14.35 -3.26
CA THR A 7 -7.20 -14.61 -4.70
C THR A 7 -5.74 -14.98 -4.98
N LEU A 8 -4.79 -14.27 -4.40
CA LEU A 8 -3.36 -14.57 -4.55
C LEU A 8 -3.02 -15.95 -3.99
N TYR A 9 -3.51 -16.30 -2.80
CA TYR A 9 -3.25 -17.60 -2.19
C TYR A 9 -3.83 -18.75 -3.03
N LEU A 10 -5.08 -18.60 -3.46
CA LEU A 10 -5.72 -19.60 -4.32
C LEU A 10 -4.97 -19.79 -5.64
N ARG A 11 -4.53 -18.69 -6.27
CA ARG A 11 -3.71 -18.75 -7.49
C ARG A 11 -2.40 -19.51 -7.25
N THR A 12 -1.67 -19.17 -6.20
CA THR A 12 -0.38 -19.81 -5.89
C THR A 12 -0.55 -21.32 -5.63
N VAL A 13 -1.54 -21.68 -4.82
CA VAL A 13 -1.82 -23.10 -4.51
C VAL A 13 -2.27 -23.84 -5.77
N ARG A 14 -3.13 -23.22 -6.58
CA ARG A 14 -3.55 -23.83 -7.86
C ARG A 14 -2.35 -24.09 -8.78
N CYS A 15 -1.42 -23.15 -8.90
CA CYS A 15 -0.22 -23.36 -9.72
C CYS A 15 0.61 -24.54 -9.20
N LEU A 16 0.84 -24.64 -7.87
CA LEU A 16 1.55 -25.78 -7.29
C LEU A 16 0.87 -27.12 -7.61
N LEU A 17 -0.45 -27.18 -7.43
CA LEU A 17 -1.19 -28.42 -7.65
C LEU A 17 -1.21 -28.82 -9.13
N LEU A 18 -1.37 -27.87 -10.04
CA LEU A 18 -1.33 -28.13 -11.48
C LEU A 18 0.07 -28.56 -11.96
N GLU A 19 1.13 -27.94 -11.42
CA GLU A 19 2.51 -28.30 -11.77
C GLU A 19 2.83 -29.73 -11.33
N LYS A 20 2.38 -30.14 -10.12
CA LYS A 20 2.65 -31.49 -9.60
C LYS A 20 1.75 -32.55 -10.19
N PHE A 21 0.45 -32.30 -10.33
CA PHE A 21 -0.54 -33.33 -10.65
C PHE A 21 -1.10 -33.21 -12.08
N GLY A 22 -1.03 -32.00 -12.70
CA GLY A 22 -1.66 -31.75 -14.00
C GLY A 22 -3.17 -32.02 -13.93
N ASP A 23 -3.68 -32.87 -14.81
CA ASP A 23 -5.08 -33.30 -14.87
C ASP A 23 -5.40 -34.53 -14.01
N ARG A 24 -4.40 -35.07 -13.29
CA ARG A 24 -4.59 -36.20 -12.39
C ARG A 24 -5.30 -35.79 -11.10
N PRO A 25 -5.99 -36.70 -10.42
CA PRO A 25 -6.53 -36.43 -9.09
C PRO A 25 -5.45 -35.96 -8.13
N VAL A 26 -5.80 -34.95 -7.32
CA VAL A 26 -4.87 -34.36 -6.36
C VAL A 26 -4.73 -35.25 -5.13
N ASP A 27 -3.58 -35.87 -4.99
CA ASP A 27 -3.18 -36.61 -3.81
C ASP A 27 -2.07 -35.86 -3.06
N VAL A 28 -2.45 -35.08 -2.06
CA VAL A 28 -1.51 -34.24 -1.32
C VAL A 28 -0.51 -35.07 -0.49
N ALA A 29 -0.85 -36.30 -0.13
CA ALA A 29 0.06 -37.23 0.56
C ALA A 29 1.22 -37.68 -0.33
N ALA A 30 1.03 -37.69 -1.63
CA ALA A 30 2.06 -37.99 -2.62
C ALA A 30 3.00 -36.81 -2.94
N MET A 31 2.79 -35.64 -2.32
CA MET A 31 3.64 -34.47 -2.50
C MET A 31 4.90 -34.60 -1.64
N THR A 32 6.05 -34.44 -2.27
CA THR A 32 7.36 -34.54 -1.60
C THR A 32 7.93 -33.15 -1.27
N PRO A 33 8.87 -33.05 -0.32
CA PRO A 33 9.62 -31.83 -0.07
C PRO A 33 10.30 -31.27 -1.33
N ASP A 34 10.77 -32.11 -2.24
CA ASP A 34 11.48 -31.68 -3.45
C ASP A 34 10.51 -31.07 -4.48
N ASP A 35 9.27 -31.56 -4.58
CA ASP A 35 8.25 -30.92 -5.41
C ASP A 35 7.99 -29.48 -4.97
N VAL A 36 7.92 -29.27 -3.66
CA VAL A 36 7.68 -27.94 -3.09
C VAL A 36 8.90 -27.04 -3.27
N ARG A 37 10.13 -27.57 -3.14
CA ARG A 37 11.37 -26.81 -3.38
C ARG A 37 11.47 -26.37 -4.84
N TYR A 38 11.22 -27.28 -5.77
CA TYR A 38 11.26 -26.99 -7.20
C TYR A 38 10.25 -25.90 -7.58
N PHE A 39 8.99 -26.07 -7.18
CA PHE A 39 7.97 -25.05 -7.37
C PHE A 39 8.36 -23.71 -6.75
N PHE A 40 8.86 -23.72 -5.51
CA PHE A 40 9.26 -22.49 -4.83
C PHE A 40 10.41 -21.78 -5.54
N ALA A 41 11.38 -22.52 -6.05
CA ALA A 41 12.49 -21.98 -6.83
C ALA A 41 11.97 -21.32 -8.12
N SER A 42 11.15 -22.02 -8.91
CA SER A 42 10.55 -21.48 -10.13
C SER A 42 9.73 -20.22 -9.90
N GLN A 43 8.93 -20.21 -8.82
CA GLN A 43 8.15 -19.03 -8.46
C GLN A 43 9.03 -17.87 -7.97
N SER A 44 10.15 -18.16 -7.30
CA SER A 44 11.05 -17.12 -6.79
C SER A 44 11.70 -16.31 -7.91
N GLU A 45 11.97 -16.95 -9.05
CA GLU A 45 12.51 -16.29 -10.25
C GLU A 45 11.55 -15.27 -10.87
N LEU A 46 10.25 -15.47 -10.69
CA LEU A 46 9.22 -14.54 -11.20
C LEU A 46 9.10 -13.25 -10.40
N TYR A 47 9.68 -13.20 -9.21
CA TYR A 47 9.56 -12.04 -8.32
C TYR A 47 10.89 -11.32 -8.12
N SER A 48 10.93 -10.06 -8.48
CA SER A 48 12.10 -9.18 -8.31
C SER A 48 12.29 -8.68 -6.87
N THR A 49 11.39 -9.02 -5.93
CA THR A 49 11.45 -8.48 -4.55
C THR A 49 11.22 -9.57 -3.51
N PRO A 50 11.92 -9.53 -2.35
CA PRO A 50 11.68 -10.46 -1.24
C PRO A 50 10.23 -10.50 -0.76
N GLY A 51 9.51 -9.35 -0.85
CA GLY A 51 8.09 -9.28 -0.49
C GLY A 51 7.18 -10.08 -1.42
N GLY A 52 7.50 -10.16 -2.71
CA GLY A 52 6.81 -11.01 -3.68
C GLY A 52 6.98 -12.48 -3.32
N VAL A 53 8.23 -12.91 -3.13
CA VAL A 53 8.56 -14.28 -2.69
C VAL A 53 7.91 -14.60 -1.34
N GLY A 54 7.94 -13.67 -0.36
CA GLY A 54 7.27 -13.83 0.92
C GLY A 54 5.75 -14.05 0.82
N SER A 55 5.12 -13.54 -0.24
CA SER A 55 3.70 -13.79 -0.50
C SER A 55 3.44 -15.23 -0.95
N VAL A 56 4.33 -15.81 -1.75
CA VAL A 56 4.30 -17.24 -2.13
C VAL A 56 4.47 -18.12 -0.90
N VAL A 57 5.49 -17.83 -0.07
CA VAL A 57 5.71 -18.52 1.22
C VAL A 57 4.46 -18.50 2.08
N SER A 58 3.83 -17.32 2.22
CA SER A 58 2.62 -17.18 3.04
C SER A 58 1.47 -18.04 2.52
N ALA A 59 1.30 -18.11 1.19
CA ALA A 59 0.26 -18.93 0.56
C ALA A 59 0.49 -20.42 0.77
N LEU A 60 1.71 -20.91 0.52
CA LEU A 60 2.07 -22.31 0.67
C LEU A 60 1.97 -22.77 2.13
N ARG A 61 2.56 -22.00 3.06
CA ARG A 61 2.46 -22.32 4.50
C ARG A 61 1.02 -22.30 5.00
N GLY A 62 0.19 -21.35 4.49
CA GLY A 62 -1.25 -21.31 4.79
C GLY A 62 -1.97 -22.57 4.31
N TYR A 63 -1.68 -23.01 3.10
CA TYR A 63 -2.24 -24.24 2.53
C TYR A 63 -1.84 -25.50 3.29
N PHE A 64 -0.54 -25.70 3.54
CA PHE A 64 -0.07 -26.90 4.25
C PHE A 64 -0.55 -26.95 5.71
N ARG A 65 -0.65 -25.80 6.40
CA ARG A 65 -1.27 -25.76 7.74
C ARG A 65 -2.74 -26.17 7.70
N PHE A 66 -3.47 -25.72 6.69
CA PHE A 66 -4.86 -26.14 6.49
C PHE A 66 -4.97 -27.65 6.24
N ARG A 67 -4.13 -28.20 5.36
CA ARG A 67 -4.13 -29.64 5.07
C ARG A 67 -3.75 -30.47 6.32
N THR A 68 -2.76 -30.03 7.10
CA THR A 68 -2.42 -30.64 8.39
C THR A 68 -3.62 -30.64 9.35
N ALA A 69 -4.36 -29.53 9.41
CA ALA A 69 -5.58 -29.45 10.23
C ALA A 69 -6.71 -30.35 9.72
N CYS A 70 -6.71 -30.70 8.43
CA CYS A 70 -7.61 -31.71 7.84
C CYS A 70 -7.16 -33.16 8.08
N GLY A 71 -6.00 -33.40 8.71
CA GLY A 71 -5.49 -34.73 9.02
C GLY A 71 -4.41 -35.25 8.06
N ASP A 72 -4.02 -34.49 7.04
CA ASP A 72 -2.98 -34.90 6.11
C ASP A 72 -1.58 -34.85 6.72
N GLN A 73 -0.74 -35.83 6.38
CA GLN A 73 0.63 -35.93 6.86
C GLN A 73 1.60 -35.07 6.04
N VAL A 74 1.34 -33.74 5.98
CA VAL A 74 2.11 -32.79 5.18
C VAL A 74 3.01 -31.87 6.00
N HIS A 75 3.27 -32.20 7.27
CA HIS A 75 4.04 -31.35 8.16
C HIS A 75 5.48 -31.12 7.64
N ALA A 76 6.11 -32.15 7.06
CA ALA A 76 7.44 -32.05 6.48
C ALA A 76 7.52 -30.96 5.38
N LEU A 77 6.43 -30.70 4.64
CA LEU A 77 6.38 -29.68 3.58
C LEU A 77 6.44 -28.25 4.14
N LEU A 78 6.03 -28.02 5.39
CA LEU A 78 6.13 -26.72 6.06
C LEU A 78 7.58 -26.30 6.32
N GLY A 79 8.47 -27.29 6.60
CA GLY A 79 9.88 -27.03 6.85
C GLY A 79 10.67 -26.58 5.65
N VAL A 80 10.20 -26.91 4.45
CA VAL A 80 10.89 -26.59 3.18
C VAL A 80 10.66 -25.14 2.75
N VAL A 81 9.53 -24.55 3.15
CA VAL A 81 9.12 -23.22 2.72
C VAL A 81 9.52 -22.20 3.76
N SER A 82 10.66 -21.53 3.55
CA SER A 82 11.17 -20.48 4.43
C SER A 82 11.00 -19.09 3.80
N TYR A 83 10.84 -18.07 4.65
CA TYR A 83 10.83 -16.69 4.16
C TYR A 83 12.25 -16.29 3.74
N PRO A 84 12.39 -15.60 2.60
CA PRO A 84 13.68 -15.04 2.23
C PRO A 84 14.10 -14.01 3.27
N ALA A 85 15.41 -13.89 3.49
CA ALA A 85 15.95 -12.85 4.35
C ALA A 85 15.47 -11.48 3.83
N ASN A 86 14.74 -10.76 4.68
CA ASN A 86 14.19 -9.45 4.33
C ASN A 86 14.61 -8.42 5.37
N TRP A 87 15.66 -7.71 5.06
CA TRP A 87 16.19 -6.62 5.87
C TRP A 87 15.34 -5.37 5.65
N GLN A 88 14.10 -5.37 6.16
CA GLN A 88 13.14 -4.27 5.98
C GLN A 88 13.68 -2.91 6.40
N LEU A 89 14.61 -2.90 7.35
CA LEU A 89 15.25 -1.69 7.86
C LEU A 89 16.62 -1.41 7.22
N ALA A 90 17.08 -2.19 6.23
CA ALA A 90 18.40 -2.01 5.63
C ALA A 90 18.50 -0.68 4.84
N SER A 91 17.46 -0.32 4.11
CA SER A 91 17.43 0.90 3.30
C SER A 91 16.61 2.01 3.95
N LEU A 92 16.93 3.26 3.60
CA LEU A 92 16.06 4.40 3.92
C LEU A 92 14.75 4.30 3.14
N PRO A 93 13.62 4.69 3.74
CA PRO A 93 12.37 4.78 3.00
C PRO A 93 12.51 5.83 1.89
N LYS A 94 12.18 5.43 0.66
CA LYS A 94 12.14 6.36 -0.47
C LYS A 94 10.99 7.34 -0.24
N ALA A 95 11.25 8.62 -0.45
CA ALA A 95 10.29 9.72 -0.42
C ALA A 95 10.62 10.69 -1.55
N LEU A 96 9.65 11.46 -2.00
CA LEU A 96 9.89 12.58 -2.89
C LEU A 96 10.57 13.71 -2.11
N ASP A 97 11.56 14.34 -2.70
CA ASP A 97 12.11 15.59 -2.20
C ASP A 97 11.17 16.78 -2.47
N SER A 98 11.51 17.96 -1.96
CA SER A 98 10.66 19.16 -2.09
C SER A 98 10.51 19.62 -3.54
N ALA A 99 11.54 19.46 -4.37
CA ALA A 99 11.50 19.82 -5.80
C ALA A 99 10.64 18.83 -6.59
N GLU A 100 10.74 17.55 -6.28
CA GLU A 100 9.90 16.49 -6.87
C GLU A 100 8.43 16.66 -6.48
N VAL A 101 8.15 16.99 -5.21
CA VAL A 101 6.78 17.29 -4.75
C VAL A 101 6.22 18.49 -5.51
N LYS A 102 7.02 19.55 -5.66
CA LYS A 102 6.61 20.73 -6.43
C LYS A 102 6.29 20.37 -7.87
N ARG A 103 7.18 19.66 -8.57
CA ARG A 103 6.94 19.20 -9.95
C ARG A 103 5.68 18.35 -10.08
N LEU A 104 5.46 17.45 -9.11
CA LEU A 104 4.25 16.63 -9.08
C LEU A 104 2.99 17.49 -8.95
N VAL A 105 2.98 18.43 -7.98
CA VAL A 105 1.83 19.31 -7.74
C VAL A 105 1.58 20.23 -8.95
N ASP A 106 2.63 20.81 -9.54
CA ASP A 106 2.52 21.64 -10.74
C ASP A 106 1.93 20.85 -11.93
N SER A 107 2.27 19.55 -12.04
CA SER A 107 1.73 18.66 -13.08
C SER A 107 0.25 18.34 -12.94
N LEU A 108 -0.38 18.63 -11.78
CA LEU A 108 -1.80 18.37 -11.56
C LEU A 108 -2.70 19.44 -12.18
N GLY A 109 -2.15 20.60 -12.55
CA GLY A 109 -2.86 21.67 -13.26
C GLY A 109 -3.11 21.39 -14.76
N TRP A 110 -2.85 20.15 -15.25
CA TRP A 110 -3.11 19.80 -16.64
C TRP A 110 -4.62 19.82 -16.97
N GLU A 111 -4.93 20.04 -18.25
CA GLU A 111 -6.30 19.97 -18.76
C GLU A 111 -6.51 18.64 -19.50
N GLY A 112 -7.59 17.97 -19.19
CA GLY A 112 -7.94 16.72 -19.87
C GLY A 112 -8.90 15.83 -19.07
N PRO A 113 -9.32 14.72 -19.67
CA PRO A 113 -10.28 13.82 -19.04
C PRO A 113 -9.76 13.30 -17.68
N SER A 114 -10.57 13.44 -16.66
CA SER A 114 -10.22 13.01 -15.28
C SER A 114 -9.10 13.81 -14.60
N ALA A 115 -8.84 15.03 -15.05
CA ALA A 115 -7.79 15.88 -14.48
C ALA A 115 -8.07 16.23 -13.02
N ARG A 116 -9.28 16.72 -12.73
CA ARG A 116 -9.69 17.12 -11.36
C ARG A 116 -9.80 15.91 -10.43
N ARG A 117 -10.31 14.79 -10.93
CA ARG A 117 -10.34 13.55 -10.19
C ARG A 117 -8.94 13.07 -9.84
N THR A 118 -8.01 13.17 -10.78
CA THR A 118 -6.59 12.80 -10.57
C THR A 118 -5.94 13.71 -9.52
N ASP A 119 -6.14 15.03 -9.62
CA ASP A 119 -5.65 15.99 -8.64
C ASP A 119 -6.13 15.64 -7.24
N ALA A 120 -7.44 15.49 -7.06
CA ALA A 120 -8.03 15.11 -5.76
C ALA A 120 -7.44 13.81 -5.21
N MET A 121 -7.31 12.75 -6.03
CA MET A 121 -6.75 11.47 -5.61
C MET A 121 -5.27 11.58 -5.22
N VAL A 122 -4.46 12.33 -5.97
CA VAL A 122 -3.03 12.50 -5.68
C VAL A 122 -2.85 13.30 -4.39
N ARG A 123 -3.62 14.39 -4.19
CA ARG A 123 -3.58 15.17 -2.95
C ARG A 123 -4.04 14.35 -1.74
N CYS A 124 -5.08 13.56 -1.84
CA CYS A 124 -5.47 12.64 -0.77
C CYS A 124 -4.29 11.72 -0.36
N ALA A 125 -3.53 11.22 -1.33
CA ALA A 125 -2.40 10.36 -1.03
C ALA A 125 -1.19 11.13 -0.46
N LEU A 126 -0.92 12.35 -0.97
CA LEU A 126 0.24 13.17 -0.61
C LEU A 126 0.05 13.90 0.73
N ASP A 127 -1.14 14.48 0.96
CA ASP A 127 -1.40 15.36 2.09
C ASP A 127 -2.01 14.63 3.29
N LEU A 128 -2.82 13.58 3.04
CA LEU A 128 -3.48 12.78 4.07
C LEU A 128 -2.86 11.38 4.23
N GLY A 129 -1.92 11.01 3.38
CA GLY A 129 -1.32 9.68 3.38
C GLY A 129 -2.34 8.54 3.18
N VAL A 130 -3.47 8.81 2.51
CA VAL A 130 -4.55 7.84 2.29
C VAL A 130 -4.07 6.73 1.36
N ARG A 131 -4.38 5.48 1.69
CA ARG A 131 -4.08 4.34 0.82
C ARG A 131 -5.03 4.30 -0.37
N CYS A 132 -4.57 3.76 -1.51
CA CYS A 132 -5.40 3.66 -2.72
C CYS A 132 -6.76 2.98 -2.48
N GLY A 133 -6.79 1.98 -1.58
CA GLY A 133 -8.05 1.31 -1.21
C GLY A 133 -8.96 2.19 -0.36
N GLU A 134 -8.40 3.01 0.52
CA GLU A 134 -9.13 3.96 1.34
C GLU A 134 -9.71 5.07 0.45
N SER A 135 -8.91 5.65 -0.48
CA SER A 135 -9.42 6.62 -1.46
C SER A 135 -10.56 6.05 -2.29
N ALA A 136 -10.45 4.80 -2.76
CA ALA A 136 -11.47 4.17 -3.59
C ALA A 136 -12.80 3.91 -2.85
N THR A 137 -12.77 3.83 -1.53
CA THR A 137 -13.96 3.57 -0.68
C THR A 137 -14.49 4.80 0.03
N LEU A 138 -13.90 5.97 -0.21
CA LEU A 138 -14.31 7.23 0.41
C LEU A 138 -15.72 7.61 -0.03
N SER A 139 -16.60 7.94 0.93
CA SER A 139 -17.96 8.39 0.71
C SER A 139 -18.08 9.90 0.86
N LEU A 140 -19.10 10.48 0.23
CA LEU A 140 -19.48 11.88 0.45
C LEU A 140 -19.82 12.15 1.93
N ASP A 141 -20.36 11.14 2.62
CA ASP A 141 -20.71 11.23 4.04
C ASP A 141 -19.49 11.18 4.97
N ASP A 142 -18.32 10.87 4.44
CA ASP A 142 -17.08 10.84 5.21
C ASP A 142 -16.40 12.22 5.29
N ILE A 143 -16.90 13.22 4.56
CA ILE A 143 -16.32 14.57 4.52
C ILE A 143 -17.21 15.55 5.26
N ASP A 144 -16.72 16.06 6.39
CA ASP A 144 -17.35 17.19 7.07
C ASP A 144 -16.72 18.51 6.56
N TRP A 145 -17.41 19.13 5.61
CA TRP A 145 -16.97 20.39 5.02
C TRP A 145 -17.00 21.55 6.00
N ARG A 146 -17.85 21.49 7.03
CA ARG A 146 -17.99 22.55 8.03
C ARG A 146 -16.88 22.45 9.08
N ALA A 147 -16.60 21.25 9.55
CA ALA A 147 -15.52 21.00 10.50
C ALA A 147 -14.14 20.94 9.81
N GLY A 148 -14.08 20.84 8.48
CA GLY A 148 -12.83 20.66 7.75
C GLY A 148 -12.14 19.33 8.09
N THR A 149 -12.91 18.25 8.20
CA THR A 149 -12.39 16.93 8.56
C THR A 149 -12.83 15.85 7.56
N ILE A 150 -12.09 14.76 7.54
CA ILE A 150 -12.40 13.58 6.75
C ILE A 150 -12.30 12.33 7.61
N ILE A 151 -13.31 11.46 7.50
CA ILE A 151 -13.41 10.20 8.24
C ILE A 151 -13.00 9.06 7.32
N LEU A 152 -12.05 8.23 7.77
CA LEU A 152 -11.60 7.05 7.04
C LEU A 152 -12.14 5.79 7.72
N ARG A 153 -13.26 5.25 7.21
CA ARG A 153 -14.02 4.17 7.86
C ARG A 153 -13.50 2.77 7.54
N LYS A 154 -13.21 2.47 6.32
CA LYS A 154 -12.85 1.10 5.87
C LYS A 154 -11.35 0.91 5.80
N THR A 155 -10.64 1.24 6.88
CA THR A 155 -9.20 1.09 6.93
C THR A 155 -8.79 -0.39 7.04
N LYS A 156 -7.56 -0.72 6.65
CA LYS A 156 -7.00 -2.07 6.83
C LYS A 156 -6.96 -2.50 8.31
N SER A 157 -6.96 -1.54 9.23
CA SER A 157 -6.99 -1.74 10.69
C SER A 157 -8.39 -1.97 11.25
N ARG A 158 -9.45 -1.81 10.45
CA ARG A 158 -10.86 -1.83 10.87
C ARG A 158 -11.22 -0.76 11.91
N ARG A 159 -10.45 0.34 11.96
CA ARG A 159 -10.72 1.50 12.79
C ARG A 159 -11.31 2.62 11.94
N GLU A 160 -12.08 3.47 12.58
CA GLU A 160 -12.47 4.76 12.03
C GLU A 160 -11.48 5.80 12.53
N ASP A 161 -10.91 6.55 11.61
CA ASP A 161 -9.92 7.56 11.93
C ASP A 161 -10.37 8.90 11.33
N ILE A 162 -10.40 9.95 12.14
CA ILE A 162 -10.74 11.31 11.72
C ILE A 162 -9.44 12.07 11.50
N LEU A 163 -9.31 12.67 10.31
CA LEU A 163 -8.15 13.49 9.96
C LEU A 163 -8.59 14.91 9.62
N PRO A 164 -7.78 15.93 9.91
CA PRO A 164 -8.00 17.27 9.37
C PRO A 164 -7.88 17.20 7.84
N LEU A 165 -8.78 17.89 7.14
CA LEU A 165 -8.78 17.99 5.69
C LEU A 165 -8.03 19.28 5.28
N PRO A 166 -6.81 19.19 4.72
CA PRO A 166 -6.09 20.38 4.26
C PRO A 166 -6.91 21.14 3.21
N GLN A 167 -6.87 22.46 3.27
CA GLN A 167 -7.67 23.31 2.38
C GLN A 167 -7.42 23.02 0.89
N THR A 168 -6.16 22.78 0.53
CA THR A 168 -5.79 22.43 -0.86
C THR A 168 -6.43 21.14 -1.33
N THR A 169 -6.41 20.09 -0.49
CA THR A 169 -7.03 18.80 -0.78
C THR A 169 -8.56 18.91 -0.81
N GLY A 170 -9.13 19.63 0.16
CA GLY A 170 -10.58 19.90 0.20
C GLY A 170 -11.07 20.62 -1.05
N ARG A 171 -10.33 21.65 -1.49
CA ARG A 171 -10.64 22.38 -2.74
C ARG A 171 -10.58 21.45 -3.95
N ALA A 172 -9.53 20.66 -4.10
CA ALA A 172 -9.40 19.72 -5.20
C ALA A 172 -10.56 18.69 -5.25
N ILE A 173 -10.98 18.18 -4.08
CA ILE A 173 -12.16 17.31 -4.02
C ILE A 173 -13.42 18.05 -4.43
N ALA A 174 -13.63 19.28 -3.92
CA ALA A 174 -14.80 20.08 -4.24
C ALA A 174 -14.86 20.42 -5.75
N ASP A 175 -13.74 20.78 -6.36
CA ASP A 175 -13.63 21.06 -7.79
C ASP A 175 -13.96 19.82 -8.64
N TYR A 176 -13.46 18.65 -8.23
CA TYR A 176 -13.84 17.41 -8.88
C TYR A 176 -15.35 17.15 -8.76
N LEU A 177 -15.92 17.26 -7.56
CA LEU A 177 -17.34 17.02 -7.32
C LEU A 177 -18.25 17.93 -8.12
N LYS A 178 -17.89 19.21 -8.27
CA LYS A 178 -18.70 20.23 -8.93
C LYS A 178 -18.54 20.23 -10.44
N LEU A 179 -17.34 19.99 -10.94
CA LEU A 179 -16.97 20.32 -12.32
C LEU A 179 -16.67 19.11 -13.21
N GLU A 180 -16.39 17.93 -12.63
CA GLU A 180 -15.99 16.76 -13.43
C GLU A 180 -16.72 15.47 -13.05
N ARG A 181 -17.21 15.35 -11.81
CA ARG A 181 -17.86 14.13 -11.38
C ARG A 181 -19.14 13.89 -12.16
N PRO A 182 -19.31 12.69 -12.79
CA PRO A 182 -20.55 12.37 -13.49
C PRO A 182 -21.79 12.47 -12.58
N GLN A 183 -22.93 12.80 -13.16
CA GLN A 183 -24.23 12.71 -12.46
C GLN A 183 -24.50 11.25 -12.10
N THR A 184 -24.70 10.98 -10.83
CA THR A 184 -24.86 9.61 -10.32
C THR A 184 -25.52 9.61 -8.94
N THR A 185 -26.24 8.55 -8.63
CA THR A 185 -26.83 8.29 -7.29
C THR A 185 -25.81 7.73 -6.30
N SER A 186 -24.62 7.34 -6.76
CA SER A 186 -23.58 6.78 -5.92
C SER A 186 -23.12 7.77 -4.83
N ARG A 187 -22.99 7.31 -3.61
CA ARG A 187 -22.43 8.10 -2.49
C ARG A 187 -20.89 8.09 -2.46
N ALA A 188 -20.22 7.30 -3.31
CA ALA A 188 -18.77 7.31 -3.40
C ALA A 188 -18.26 8.67 -3.87
N VAL A 189 -17.20 9.20 -3.26
CA VAL A 189 -16.55 10.43 -3.73
C VAL A 189 -16.03 10.23 -5.14
N PHE A 190 -15.25 9.18 -5.36
CA PHE A 190 -14.65 8.88 -6.65
C PHE A 190 -15.43 7.80 -7.38
N VAL A 191 -16.00 8.15 -8.54
CA VAL A 191 -16.77 7.25 -9.39
C VAL A 191 -16.11 7.05 -10.75
N ARG A 192 -16.58 6.05 -11.49
CA ARG A 192 -16.11 5.78 -12.85
C ARG A 192 -16.55 6.91 -13.79
N CYS A 193 -15.67 7.30 -14.70
CA CYS A 193 -16.00 8.26 -15.78
C CYS A 193 -16.48 7.57 -17.04
N THR A 194 -16.44 6.24 -17.09
CA THR A 194 -16.96 5.40 -18.17
C THR A 194 -18.03 4.51 -17.61
N ALA A 195 -19.03 4.22 -18.40
CA ALA A 195 -20.18 3.40 -18.00
C ALA A 195 -19.72 2.04 -17.40
N PRO A 196 -20.39 1.59 -16.34
CA PRO A 196 -21.42 2.27 -15.57
C PRO A 196 -20.83 3.32 -14.61
N CYS A 197 -21.28 4.58 -14.71
CA CYS A 197 -20.74 5.72 -13.93
C CYS A 197 -21.29 5.80 -12.50
N ASP A 198 -22.24 4.96 -12.13
CA ASP A 198 -22.82 4.84 -10.78
C ASP A 198 -21.99 4.01 -9.82
N GLN A 199 -20.91 3.40 -10.30
CA GLN A 199 -20.03 2.55 -9.50
C GLN A 199 -18.80 3.31 -8.99
N PRO A 200 -18.38 3.01 -7.75
CA PRO A 200 -17.12 3.52 -7.23
C PRO A 200 -15.94 2.99 -8.05
N ILE A 201 -14.84 3.74 -8.04
CA ILE A 201 -13.59 3.27 -8.65
C ILE A 201 -12.96 2.15 -7.81
N GLY A 202 -12.15 1.31 -8.46
CA GLY A 202 -11.28 0.38 -7.74
C GLY A 202 -9.93 1.03 -7.36
N PRO A 203 -9.19 0.40 -6.42
CA PRO A 203 -7.85 0.86 -6.02
C PRO A 203 -6.85 0.97 -7.18
N ASP A 204 -7.04 0.18 -8.24
CA ASP A 204 -6.18 0.21 -9.43
C ASP A 204 -6.34 1.50 -10.23
N CYS A 205 -7.54 2.09 -10.23
CA CYS A 205 -7.77 3.40 -10.85
C CYS A 205 -6.94 4.47 -10.15
N VAL A 206 -6.90 4.46 -8.81
CA VAL A 206 -6.07 5.40 -8.03
C VAL A 206 -4.58 5.18 -8.33
N ARG A 207 -4.11 3.92 -8.36
CA ARG A 207 -2.71 3.61 -8.71
C ARG A 207 -2.35 4.10 -10.11
N LYS A 208 -3.24 3.91 -11.08
CA LYS A 208 -3.05 4.38 -12.46
C LYS A 208 -2.96 5.91 -12.51
N ALA A 209 -3.85 6.61 -11.81
CA ALA A 209 -3.87 8.07 -11.76
C ALA A 209 -2.55 8.63 -11.17
N VAL A 210 -2.08 8.09 -10.05
CA VAL A 210 -0.80 8.48 -9.43
C VAL A 210 0.37 8.21 -10.38
N ARG A 211 0.41 7.03 -11.01
CA ARG A 211 1.48 6.70 -11.97
C ARG A 211 1.50 7.66 -13.16
N GLN A 212 0.33 8.03 -13.68
CA GLN A 212 0.23 9.00 -14.77
C GLN A 212 0.65 10.40 -14.33
N ALA A 213 0.34 10.80 -13.09
CA ALA A 213 0.80 12.07 -12.53
C ALA A 213 2.34 12.10 -12.40
N TYR A 214 2.98 11.04 -11.94
CA TYR A 214 4.44 10.92 -11.95
C TYR A 214 5.03 11.06 -13.36
N ALA A 215 4.43 10.37 -14.35
CA ALA A 215 4.91 10.44 -15.73
C ALA A 215 4.82 11.87 -16.28
N ARG A 216 3.72 12.59 -16.02
CA ARG A 216 3.58 14.01 -16.41
C ARG A 216 4.59 14.91 -15.73
N ALA A 217 4.90 14.64 -14.47
CA ALA A 217 5.91 15.38 -13.70
C ALA A 217 7.36 15.04 -14.08
N GLY A 218 7.58 14.11 -15.03
CA GLY A 218 8.91 13.62 -15.37
C GLY A 218 9.61 12.87 -14.24
N LEU A 219 8.82 12.18 -13.38
CA LEU A 219 9.32 11.43 -12.24
C LEU A 219 9.35 9.92 -12.55
N PRO A 220 10.46 9.21 -12.24
CA PRO A 220 10.65 7.80 -12.59
C PRO A 220 9.95 6.83 -11.64
N TYR A 221 8.85 7.26 -11.00
CA TYR A 221 8.17 6.47 -9.98
C TYR A 221 6.87 5.87 -10.48
N THR A 222 6.50 4.72 -9.93
CA THR A 222 5.29 3.99 -10.33
C THR A 222 4.37 3.64 -9.16
N ARG A 223 4.88 3.70 -7.92
CA ARG A 223 4.18 3.22 -6.73
C ARG A 223 3.49 4.38 -5.99
N ALA A 224 2.18 4.34 -5.89
CA ALA A 224 1.40 5.32 -5.14
C ALA A 224 1.77 5.39 -3.64
N HIS A 225 2.31 4.30 -3.08
CA HIS A 225 2.74 4.26 -1.67
C HIS A 225 3.88 5.24 -1.35
N LEU A 226 4.63 5.66 -2.38
CA LEU A 226 5.68 6.67 -2.25
C LEU A 226 5.13 8.01 -1.73
N LEU A 227 3.93 8.43 -2.16
CA LEU A 227 3.29 9.66 -1.66
C LEU A 227 3.03 9.61 -0.16
N ARG A 228 2.60 8.46 0.33
CA ARG A 228 2.40 8.24 1.77
C ARG A 228 3.72 8.23 2.54
N HIS A 229 4.80 7.67 1.97
CA HIS A 229 6.14 7.78 2.55
C HIS A 229 6.62 9.23 2.56
N THR A 230 6.37 9.98 1.48
CA THR A 230 6.68 11.42 1.40
C THR A 230 5.98 12.21 2.50
N MET A 231 4.69 11.96 2.73
CA MET A 231 3.95 12.59 3.82
C MET A 231 4.57 12.26 5.18
N ALA A 232 4.90 10.99 5.45
CA ALA A 232 5.54 10.58 6.69
C ALA A 232 6.89 11.27 6.91
N SER A 233 7.73 11.32 5.88
CA SER A 233 9.04 11.99 5.94
C SER A 233 8.90 13.49 6.18
N ARG A 234 7.89 14.14 5.59
CA ARG A 234 7.60 15.57 5.81
C ARG A 234 7.14 15.84 7.25
N LEU A 235 6.31 14.98 7.84
CA LEU A 235 5.89 15.11 9.24
C LEU A 235 7.09 15.01 10.19
N LEU A 236 7.98 14.03 9.97
CA LEU A 236 9.20 13.89 10.77
C LEU A 236 10.12 15.10 10.62
N ALA A 237 10.35 15.55 9.39
CA ALA A 237 11.14 16.75 9.12
C ALA A 237 10.53 18.01 9.79
N GLY A 238 9.19 18.05 9.92
CA GLY A 238 8.46 19.07 10.64
C GLY A 238 8.51 18.95 12.17
N GLY A 239 9.18 17.91 12.71
CA GLY A 239 9.37 17.70 14.14
C GLY A 239 8.34 16.78 14.80
N SER A 240 7.46 16.13 14.04
CA SER A 240 6.54 15.14 14.60
C SER A 240 7.29 13.91 15.09
N SER A 241 6.85 13.34 16.20
CA SER A 241 7.38 12.08 16.72
C SER A 241 7.01 10.88 15.84
N LEU A 242 7.77 9.78 15.93
CA LEU A 242 7.42 8.52 15.24
C LEU A 242 6.04 8.00 15.63
N LYS A 243 5.60 8.26 16.88
CA LYS A 243 4.26 7.86 17.33
C LYS A 243 3.18 8.67 16.62
N GLU A 244 3.31 9.99 16.54
CA GLU A 244 2.37 10.85 15.82
C GLU A 244 2.30 10.48 14.33
N VAL A 245 3.46 10.21 13.70
CA VAL A 245 3.50 9.70 12.32
C VAL A 245 2.78 8.38 12.20
N ALA A 246 2.94 7.45 13.16
CA ALA A 246 2.24 6.17 13.16
C ALA A 246 0.71 6.36 13.27
N ASP A 247 0.28 7.28 14.14
CA ASP A 247 -1.13 7.60 14.36
C ASP A 247 -1.75 8.23 13.11
N VAL A 248 -1.13 9.26 12.54
CA VAL A 248 -1.60 9.91 11.29
C VAL A 248 -1.63 8.92 10.13
N LEU A 249 -0.61 8.06 10.00
CA LEU A 249 -0.57 7.02 8.98
C LEU A 249 -1.46 5.83 9.32
N ARG A 250 -2.06 5.77 10.49
CA ARG A 250 -2.95 4.67 10.90
C ARG A 250 -2.25 3.31 10.80
N HIS A 251 -1.02 3.25 11.35
CA HIS A 251 -0.28 2.02 11.41
C HIS A 251 -0.81 1.13 12.55
N ARG A 252 -1.09 -0.14 12.24
CA ARG A 252 -1.56 -1.11 13.23
C ARG A 252 -0.48 -1.49 14.24
N SER A 253 0.77 -1.36 13.86
CA SER A 253 1.94 -1.66 14.67
C SER A 253 2.99 -0.57 14.45
N LEU A 254 3.59 -0.10 15.54
CA LEU A 254 4.72 0.83 15.50
C LEU A 254 5.90 0.27 14.70
N ASN A 255 6.08 -1.04 14.65
CA ASN A 255 7.11 -1.68 13.82
C ASN A 255 7.02 -1.27 12.35
N THR A 256 5.82 -0.96 11.84
CA THR A 256 5.65 -0.46 10.47
C THR A 256 6.21 0.95 10.31
N THR A 257 6.31 1.72 11.40
CA THR A 257 6.82 3.10 11.41
C THR A 257 8.33 3.13 11.66
N LEU A 258 8.92 2.06 12.19
CA LEU A 258 10.37 1.99 12.44
C LEU A 258 11.23 2.21 11.19
N ILE A 259 10.68 1.97 9.99
CA ILE A 259 11.40 2.29 8.75
C ILE A 259 11.78 3.77 8.64
N TYR A 260 11.05 4.65 9.33
CA TYR A 260 11.33 6.08 9.37
C TYR A 260 12.25 6.50 10.52
N ALA A 261 12.56 5.62 11.47
CA ALA A 261 13.42 5.97 12.61
C ALA A 261 14.79 6.50 12.16
N LYS A 262 15.31 5.99 11.03
CA LYS A 262 16.57 6.46 10.43
C LYS A 262 16.50 7.88 9.87
N LEU A 263 15.32 8.44 9.69
CA LEU A 263 15.11 9.82 9.23
C LEU A 263 14.98 10.81 10.40
N ASP A 264 14.85 10.30 11.62
CA ASP A 264 14.72 11.09 12.85
C ASP A 264 16.10 11.49 13.37
N SER A 265 16.78 12.37 12.62
CA SER A 265 18.13 12.81 12.93
C SER A 265 18.25 13.50 14.29
N ARG A 266 17.17 14.15 14.77
CA ARG A 266 17.18 14.84 16.07
C ARG A 266 17.30 13.84 17.22
N ASN A 267 16.43 12.81 17.22
CA ASN A 267 16.48 11.78 18.27
C ASN A 267 17.70 10.88 18.11
N LEU A 268 18.18 10.62 16.89
CA LEU A 268 19.42 9.91 16.66
C LEU A 268 20.63 10.69 17.20
N ALA A 269 20.69 12.00 16.98
CA ALA A 269 21.75 12.85 17.52
C ALA A 269 21.74 12.90 19.06
N ALA A 270 20.54 12.89 19.68
CA ALA A 270 20.39 12.90 21.13
C ALA A 270 20.90 11.65 21.83
N VAL A 271 20.91 10.49 21.14
CA VAL A 271 21.41 9.21 21.67
C VAL A 271 22.81 8.85 21.14
N ALA A 272 23.34 9.63 20.21
CA ALA A 272 24.68 9.42 19.70
C ALA A 272 25.72 9.70 20.80
N LEU A 273 26.63 8.77 21.00
CA LEU A 273 27.79 9.02 21.86
C LEU A 273 28.69 10.08 21.21
N PRO A 274 29.37 10.92 22.01
CA PRO A 274 30.36 11.86 21.48
C PRO A 274 31.44 11.10 20.73
N TRP A 275 31.93 11.67 19.65
CA TRP A 275 33.00 11.07 18.89
C TRP A 275 34.24 10.92 19.77
N PRO A 276 34.95 9.76 19.77
CA PRO A 276 36.17 9.61 20.54
C PRO A 276 37.17 10.71 20.18
N GLY A 277 37.56 11.53 21.17
CA GLY A 277 38.44 12.68 20.99
C GLY A 277 37.78 14.05 20.89
N CYS A 278 36.46 14.15 20.89
CA CYS A 278 35.78 15.41 21.15
C CYS A 278 35.69 15.66 22.65
N VAL A 279 36.22 16.78 23.10
CA VAL A 279 36.02 17.28 24.47
C VAL A 279 34.54 17.64 24.61
N ALA A 280 33.89 17.14 25.67
CA ALA A 280 32.48 17.41 25.96
C ALA A 280 32.27 18.89 26.32
#